data_ea1bc12ff42f01e41b34b10c111221c6
#
_entry.id   ea1bc12ff42f01e41b34b10c111221c6
#
_cell.length_a   1.000
_cell.length_b   1.000
_cell.length_c   1.000
_cell.angle_alpha   90.00
_cell.angle_beta   90.00
_cell.angle_gamma   90.00
#
_symmetry.space_group_name_H-M   'P 1'
#
loop_
_entity.id
_entity.type
_entity.pdbx_description
1 polymer ?
#
loop_
_entity_poly.entity_id
_entity_poly.type
_entity_poly.pdbx_seq_one_letter_code
_entity_poly.pdbx_strand_id
1 'polypeptide(L)' 'MYEIGRLCVKLAGRDARKKCLVVDILENNYVLIDGQTRRKKCNNNHLEPLNKVLKIKKG' A
#
# COMPACT_ATOMS: atom_id res chain seq x y z
N MET A 1 -3.27 2.93 -10.67
CA MET A 1 -1.83 3.15 -10.49
C MET A 1 -1.54 3.56 -9.05
N TYR A 2 -0.45 3.06 -8.49
CA TYR A 2 -0.08 3.37 -7.11
C TYR A 2 0.89 4.54 -7.06
N GLU A 3 0.68 5.40 -6.09
CA GLU A 3 1.56 6.53 -5.84
C GLU A 3 1.76 6.67 -4.34
N ILE A 4 2.80 7.36 -3.94
CA ILE A 4 3.09 7.55 -2.52
C ILE A 4 1.94 8.31 -1.87
N GLY A 5 1.40 7.76 -0.77
CA GLY A 5 0.24 8.31 -0.09
C GLY A 5 -1.08 7.71 -0.50
N ARG A 6 -1.09 6.83 -1.48
CA ARG A 6 -2.33 6.17 -1.91
C ARG A 6 -2.85 5.26 -0.81
N LEU A 7 -4.09 5.48 -0.41
CA LEU A 7 -4.75 4.60 0.56
C LEU A 7 -5.22 3.34 -0.16
N CYS A 8 -4.91 2.19 0.42
CA CYS A 8 -5.22 0.89 -0.19
C CYS A 8 -5.81 -0.06 0.84
N VAL A 9 -6.42 -1.12 0.34
CA VAL A 9 -6.91 -2.22 1.18
C VAL A 9 -6.17 -3.48 0.79
N LYS A 10 -5.65 -4.20 1.75
CA LYS A 10 -4.98 -5.47 1.53
C LYS A 10 -6.02 -6.51 1.13
N LEU A 11 -5.77 -7.26 0.06
CA LEU A 11 -6.72 -8.23 -0.47
C LEU A 11 -6.46 -9.66 0.01
N ALA A 12 -5.25 -9.97 0.43
CA ALA A 12 -4.87 -11.33 0.76
C ALA A 12 -3.90 -11.37 1.94
N GLY A 13 -3.73 -12.56 2.51
CA GLY A 13 -2.83 -12.79 3.61
C GLY A 13 -3.46 -12.49 4.97
N ARG A 14 -2.63 -12.46 5.99
CA ARG A 14 -3.08 -12.22 7.37
C ARG A 14 -3.73 -10.87 7.56
N ASP A 15 -3.28 -9.89 6.78
CA ASP A 15 -3.73 -8.51 6.90
C ASP A 15 -4.83 -8.18 5.88
N ALA A 16 -5.49 -9.20 5.33
CA ALA A 16 -6.58 -9.00 4.39
C ALA A 16 -7.65 -8.08 4.98
N ARG A 17 -8.16 -7.17 4.14
CA ARG A 17 -9.18 -6.17 4.50
C ARG A 17 -8.68 -5.05 5.40
N LYS A 18 -7.41 -5.05 5.78
CA LYS A 18 -6.83 -3.93 6.53
C LYS A 18 -6.42 -2.82 5.57
N LYS A 19 -6.56 -1.60 6.04
CA LYS A 19 -6.15 -0.43 5.26
C LYS A 19 -4.67 -0.16 5.44
N CYS A 20 -4.04 0.29 4.37
CA CYS A 20 -2.64 0.65 4.39
C CYS A 20 -2.37 1.80 3.44
N LEU A 21 -1.20 2.41 3.58
CA LEU A 21 -0.76 3.49 2.72
C LEU A 21 0.49 3.05 1.97
N VAL A 22 0.59 3.47 0.73
CA VAL A 22 1.81 3.30 -0.05
C VAL A 22 2.80 4.36 0.43
N VAL A 23 3.92 3.92 0.99
CA VAL A 23 4.95 4.83 1.51
C VAL A 23 6.18 4.89 0.61
N ASP A 24 6.31 3.95 -0.31
CA ASP A 24 7.36 3.97 -1.33
C ASP A 24 6.95 3.08 -2.49
N ILE A 25 7.52 3.32 -3.65
CA ILE A 25 7.27 2.53 -4.85
C ILE A 25 8.55 1.76 -5.17
N LEU A 26 8.42 0.44 -5.26
CA LEU A 26 9.53 -0.46 -5.50
C LEU A 26 9.47 -1.01 -6.91
N GLU A 27 10.37 -1.92 -7.25
CA GLU A 27 10.44 -2.51 -8.58
C GLU A 27 9.42 -3.62 -8.78
N ASN A 28 9.17 -3.96 -10.05
CA ASN A 28 8.43 -5.16 -10.44
C ASN A 28 7.02 -5.25 -9.84
N ASN A 29 6.30 -4.15 -9.86
CA ASN A 29 4.93 -4.08 -9.33
C ASN A 29 4.85 -4.28 -7.82
N TYR A 30 5.92 -3.98 -7.09
CA TYR A 30 5.91 -3.99 -5.64
C TYR A 30 5.90 -2.57 -5.08
N VAL A 31 5.25 -2.43 -3.96
CA VAL A 31 5.22 -1.16 -3.21
C VAL A 31 5.51 -1.45 -1.74
N LEU A 32 6.02 -0.46 -1.05
CA LEU A 32 6.20 -0.52 0.39
C LEU A 32 4.95 0.07 1.02
N ILE A 33 4.33 -0.69 1.91
CA ILE A 33 3.08 -0.27 2.57
C ILE A 33 3.27 -0.18 4.07
N ASP A 34 2.43 0.65 4.69
CA ASP A 34 2.41 0.82 6.14
C ASP A 34 0.99 1.24 6.55
N GLY A 35 0.68 1.19 7.83
CA GLY A 35 -0.62 1.57 8.33
C GLY A 35 -1.15 0.55 9.31
N GLN A 36 -2.35 0.03 9.06
CA GLN A 36 -2.91 -1.05 9.88
C GLN A 36 -2.13 -2.35 9.71
N THR A 37 -1.36 -2.45 8.66
CA THR A 37 -0.42 -3.54 8.45
C THR A 37 0.96 -3.09 8.89
N ARG A 38 1.87 -4.05 9.10
CA ARG A 38 3.28 -3.72 9.33
C ARG A 38 3.87 -3.16 8.05
N ARG A 39 4.86 -2.28 8.20
CA ARG A 39 5.59 -1.80 7.03
C ARG A 39 6.25 -2.98 6.33
N LYS A 40 5.92 -3.19 5.08
CA LYS A 40 6.44 -4.31 4.33
C LYS A 40 6.28 -4.11 2.83
N LYS A 41 7.04 -4.87 2.07
CA LYS A 41 6.91 -4.94 0.62
C LYS A 41 5.66 -5.74 0.26
N CYS A 42 4.90 -5.24 -0.68
CA CYS A 42 3.67 -5.91 -1.10
C CYS A 42 3.48 -5.79 -2.60
N ASN A 43 3.00 -6.86 -3.22
CA ASN A 43 2.69 -6.85 -4.64
C ASN A 43 1.40 -6.06 -4.88
N ASN A 44 1.40 -5.23 -5.92
CA ASN A 44 0.23 -4.43 -6.30
C ASN A 44 -1.03 -5.27 -6.46
N ASN A 45 -0.86 -6.50 -6.95
CA ASN A 45 -2.00 -7.40 -7.20
C ASN A 45 -2.71 -7.81 -5.91
N HIS A 46 -2.09 -7.62 -4.77
CA HIS A 46 -2.67 -7.96 -3.48
C HIS A 46 -3.27 -6.73 -2.78
N LEU A 47 -3.39 -5.64 -3.50
CA LEU A 47 -3.92 -4.39 -2.96
C LEU A 47 -5.04 -3.87 -3.84
N GLU A 48 -6.00 -3.22 -3.22
CA GLU A 48 -7.04 -2.47 -3.93
C GLU A 48 -6.87 -1.00 -3.61
N PRO A 49 -6.54 -0.16 -4.61
CA PRO A 49 -6.38 1.27 -4.36
C PRO A 49 -7.73 1.93 -4.10
N LEU A 50 -7.76 2.79 -3.12
CA LEU A 50 -8.95 3.60 -2.84
C LEU A 50 -8.81 4.97 -3.48
N ASN A 51 -9.91 5.70 -3.55
CA ASN A 51 -9.97 6.99 -4.20
C ASN A 51 -9.42 8.12 -3.32
N LYS A 52 -8.39 7.83 -2.54
CA LYS A 52 -7.85 8.81 -1.62
C LYS A 52 -6.33 8.72 -1.59
N VAL A 53 -5.70 9.87 -1.75
CA VAL A 53 -4.24 9.99 -1.65
C VAL A 53 -3.93 11.00 -0.56
N LEU A 54 -3.08 10.60 0.38
CA LEU A 54 -2.64 11.46 1.46
C LEU A 54 -1.28 12.03 1.12
N LYS A 55 -1.03 13.27 1.53
CA LYS A 55 0.28 13.88 1.34
C LYS A 55 1.17 13.40 2.47
N ILE A 56 2.09 12.51 2.13
CA ILE A 56 3.05 11.98 3.09
C ILE A 56 4.44 12.04 2.47
N LYS A 57 5.44 11.97 3.31
CA LYS A 57 6.81 11.88 2.85
C LYS A 57 7.11 10.44 2.46
N LYS A 58 7.92 10.29 1.41
CA LYS A 58 8.43 9.00 1.03
C LYS A 58 9.17 8.39 2.22
N GLY A 59 8.76 7.23 2.57
CA GLY A 59 9.28 6.63 3.76
C GLY A 59 9.91 5.31 3.57
#